data_73d91be883b5510646befeee2fe6b5fc
#
_entry.id   73d91be883b5510646befeee2fe6b5fc
#
_cell.length_a   1.000
_cell.length_b   1.000
_cell.length_c   1.000
_cell.angle_alpha   90.00
_cell.angle_beta   90.00
_cell.angle_gamma   90.00
#
_symmetry.space_group_name_H-M   'P 1'
#
loop_
_entity.id
_entity.type
_entity.pdbx_description
1 polymer ?
#
loop_
_entity_poly.entity_id
_entity_poly.type
_entity_poly.pdbx_seq_one_letter_code
_entity_poly.pdbx_strand_id
1 'polypeptide(L)'
;MIPRYSRKIVKDIWEDNNRFQIWLDLEILACEAMEKYGYIPQGTTKKIKKKAKFKVKEIENIEKVTKHDVIAFLTNVAKYVGDESRFIHKGLTSSDILDSSFSIQLNQSSGHILDGLEKLNKSLLKISKKHKNTLCIGRSHGIHAEVTTFGLKMLGYFEENKRNIKRLKSSIDQIKTIQMSGPVGNYSNIDPKIEKYVAQKLKFKVEKVSTQIIPRDRHAELFCTFSIIASSLDRLATEIRHLQRTEVLEVEEGFSKGQKGSSAMPHKKNPILSENISGLTRVVRSLAIPALENITSWHERDISHSSVGRINAPNATITLDFAVQRTVNIIDNLVIHKDHMLSNLNKLKGLPYSQNILIFLVDNKVSREDAYQIVQRCALETWNGDKTFKENLLNDPLLKKLNLSSKIDKIFSNNDLSKKVELIFKRSVN
;
A
#
# COMPACT_ATOMS: atom_id res chain seq x y z
N MET A 1 1.63 0.58 -19.75
CA MET A 1 2.06 1.54 -18.69
C MET A 1 3.07 2.53 -19.27
N ILE A 2 2.97 3.80 -18.87
CA ILE A 2 3.95 4.81 -19.31
C ILE A 2 5.25 4.66 -18.50
N PRO A 3 6.43 4.81 -19.14
CA PRO A 3 7.73 4.61 -18.47
C PRO A 3 7.94 5.52 -17.26
N ARG A 4 7.36 6.73 -17.28
CA ARG A 4 7.50 7.74 -16.23
C ARG A 4 7.05 7.26 -14.84
N TYR A 5 6.09 6.34 -14.77
CA TYR A 5 5.49 5.82 -13.52
C TYR A 5 5.71 4.32 -13.37
N SER A 6 6.82 3.82 -13.90
CA SER A 6 7.16 2.39 -13.89
C SER A 6 8.56 2.19 -13.33
N ARG A 7 8.71 1.27 -12.38
CA ARG A 7 10.02 0.76 -12.01
C ARG A 7 10.32 -0.49 -12.84
N LYS A 8 11.51 -0.54 -13.42
CA LYS A 8 11.92 -1.63 -14.34
C LYS A 8 11.69 -3.01 -13.74
N ILE A 9 12.04 -3.20 -12.47
CA ILE A 9 11.94 -4.49 -11.78
C ILE A 9 10.51 -5.04 -11.72
N VAL A 10 9.50 -4.18 -11.60
CA VAL A 10 8.08 -4.62 -11.57
C VAL A 10 7.51 -4.65 -12.98
N LYS A 11 7.94 -3.74 -13.87
CA LYS A 11 7.54 -3.76 -15.27
C LYS A 11 7.96 -5.06 -15.95
N ASP A 12 9.22 -5.50 -15.75
CA ASP A 12 9.77 -6.70 -16.36
C ASP A 12 9.01 -7.99 -15.99
N ILE A 13 8.33 -8.02 -14.82
CA ILE A 13 7.46 -9.15 -14.42
C ILE A 13 6.33 -9.39 -15.44
N TRP A 14 5.81 -8.31 -16.04
CA TRP A 14 4.68 -8.35 -16.96
C TRP A 14 5.09 -8.38 -18.44
N GLU A 15 6.38 -8.34 -18.74
CA GLU A 15 6.89 -8.48 -20.10
C GLU A 15 6.79 -9.94 -20.58
N ASP A 16 6.61 -10.11 -21.88
CA ASP A 16 6.40 -11.42 -22.50
C ASP A 16 7.54 -12.40 -22.23
N ASN A 17 8.78 -11.93 -22.13
CA ASN A 17 9.92 -12.79 -21.79
C ASN A 17 9.74 -13.47 -20.42
N ASN A 18 9.31 -12.74 -19.38
CA ASN A 18 9.08 -13.34 -18.08
C ASN A 18 7.84 -14.24 -18.10
N ARG A 19 6.78 -13.81 -18.76
CA ARG A 19 5.54 -14.60 -18.89
C ARG A 19 5.79 -15.96 -19.54
N PHE A 20 6.43 -15.98 -20.70
CA PHE A 20 6.76 -17.22 -21.41
C PHE A 20 7.82 -18.07 -20.70
N GLN A 21 8.73 -17.44 -19.94
CA GLN A 21 9.65 -18.22 -19.10
C GLN A 21 8.90 -18.95 -18.00
N ILE A 22 7.95 -18.29 -17.33
CA ILE A 22 7.10 -18.97 -16.32
C ILE A 22 6.28 -20.11 -16.95
N TRP A 23 5.73 -19.91 -18.16
CA TRP A 23 5.02 -20.98 -18.86
C TRP A 23 5.93 -22.17 -19.14
N LEU A 24 7.14 -21.92 -19.64
CA LEU A 24 8.12 -22.97 -19.90
C LEU A 24 8.51 -23.72 -18.62
N ASP A 25 8.72 -23.01 -17.53
CA ASP A 25 9.07 -23.60 -16.23
C ASP A 25 7.93 -24.47 -15.70
N LEU A 26 6.68 -24.04 -15.84
CA LEU A 26 5.48 -24.81 -15.45
C LEU A 26 5.34 -26.09 -16.28
N GLU A 27 5.51 -26.01 -17.60
CA GLU A 27 5.47 -27.17 -18.50
C GLU A 27 6.59 -28.18 -18.19
N ILE A 28 7.78 -27.69 -17.92
CA ILE A 28 8.93 -28.51 -17.52
C ILE A 28 8.66 -29.21 -16.17
N LEU A 29 8.12 -28.48 -15.19
CA LEU A 29 7.79 -29.04 -13.88
C LEU A 29 6.68 -30.10 -13.98
N ALA A 30 5.70 -29.90 -14.86
CA ALA A 30 4.68 -30.91 -15.16
C ALA A 30 5.32 -32.17 -15.79
N CYS A 31 6.24 -32.01 -16.75
CA CYS A 31 6.99 -33.14 -17.32
C CYS A 31 7.85 -33.87 -16.26
N GLU A 32 8.50 -33.13 -15.35
CA GLU A 32 9.24 -33.75 -14.23
C GLU A 32 8.34 -34.63 -13.36
N ALA A 33 7.16 -34.13 -13.03
CA ALA A 33 6.19 -34.89 -12.26
C ALA A 33 5.73 -36.12 -13.02
N MET A 34 5.42 -35.96 -14.31
CA MET A 34 4.98 -37.10 -15.16
C MET A 34 6.08 -38.15 -15.27
N GLU A 35 7.33 -37.77 -15.44
CA GLU A 35 8.46 -38.71 -15.49
C GLU A 35 8.65 -39.43 -14.15
N LYS A 36 8.60 -38.66 -13.03
CA LYS A 36 8.70 -39.24 -11.68
C LYS A 36 7.65 -40.29 -11.39
N TYR A 37 6.43 -40.09 -11.86
CA TYR A 37 5.31 -41.00 -11.61
C TYR A 37 5.08 -42.02 -12.74
N GLY A 38 5.97 -42.08 -13.75
CA GLY A 38 5.93 -43.09 -14.82
C GLY A 38 4.93 -42.82 -15.93
N TYR A 39 4.40 -41.60 -16.07
CA TYR A 39 3.47 -41.23 -17.15
C TYR A 39 4.16 -40.89 -18.48
N ILE A 40 5.46 -40.65 -18.42
CA ILE A 40 6.34 -40.46 -19.58
C ILE A 40 7.67 -41.20 -19.35
N PRO A 41 8.43 -41.56 -20.43
CA PRO A 41 9.67 -42.32 -20.30
C PRO A 41 10.74 -41.61 -19.48
N GLN A 42 11.53 -42.39 -18.75
CA GLN A 42 12.68 -41.88 -18.00
C GLN A 42 13.70 -41.18 -18.90
N GLY A 43 14.26 -40.03 -18.43
CA GLY A 43 15.22 -39.26 -19.17
C GLY A 43 14.59 -38.21 -20.13
N THR A 44 13.27 -38.23 -20.33
CA THR A 44 12.55 -37.30 -21.21
C THR A 44 12.73 -35.85 -20.75
N THR A 45 12.51 -35.59 -19.47
CA THR A 45 12.61 -34.23 -18.92
C THR A 45 14.02 -33.64 -19.06
N LYS A 46 15.06 -34.49 -18.89
CA LYS A 46 16.45 -34.04 -19.09
C LYS A 46 16.70 -33.60 -20.53
N LYS A 47 16.12 -34.31 -21.50
CA LYS A 47 16.23 -33.97 -22.94
C LYS A 47 15.46 -32.68 -23.24
N ILE A 48 14.23 -32.53 -22.70
CA ILE A 48 13.42 -31.32 -22.83
C ILE A 48 14.20 -30.12 -22.28
N LYS A 49 14.66 -30.17 -21.02
CA LYS A 49 15.41 -29.07 -20.38
C LYS A 49 16.64 -28.63 -21.17
N LYS A 50 17.36 -29.57 -21.77
CA LYS A 50 18.56 -29.27 -22.55
C LYS A 50 18.27 -28.45 -23.82
N LYS A 51 17.08 -28.64 -24.41
CA LYS A 51 16.74 -28.07 -25.72
C LYS A 51 15.67 -26.96 -25.62
N ALA A 52 14.85 -26.97 -24.56
CA ALA A 52 13.73 -26.07 -24.42
C ALA A 52 14.17 -24.61 -24.36
N LYS A 53 13.65 -23.84 -25.27
CA LYS A 53 13.79 -22.39 -25.37
C LYS A 53 12.66 -21.84 -26.20
N PHE A 54 12.47 -20.53 -26.13
CA PHE A 54 11.48 -19.82 -26.94
C PHE A 54 12.06 -18.51 -27.48
N LYS A 55 11.37 -17.93 -28.45
CA LYS A 55 11.62 -16.59 -28.95
C LYS A 55 10.29 -15.86 -29.09
N VAL A 56 10.14 -14.77 -28.35
CA VAL A 56 8.89 -13.98 -28.28
C VAL A 56 8.39 -13.61 -29.67
N LYS A 57 9.26 -13.06 -30.52
CA LYS A 57 8.90 -12.64 -31.89
C LYS A 57 8.42 -13.80 -32.78
N GLU A 58 8.98 -15.00 -32.59
CA GLU A 58 8.51 -16.18 -33.34
C GLU A 58 7.11 -16.61 -32.81
N ILE A 59 6.89 -16.55 -31.49
CA ILE A 59 5.58 -16.85 -30.88
C ILE A 59 4.51 -15.91 -31.41
N GLU A 60 4.78 -14.59 -31.40
CA GLU A 60 3.87 -13.57 -31.94
C GLU A 60 3.49 -13.84 -33.41
N ASN A 61 4.45 -14.25 -34.23
CA ASN A 61 4.20 -14.56 -35.62
C ASN A 61 3.35 -15.84 -35.80
N ILE A 62 3.57 -16.86 -34.97
CA ILE A 62 2.74 -18.08 -34.97
C ILE A 62 1.33 -17.74 -34.49
N GLU A 63 1.19 -16.91 -33.46
CA GLU A 63 -0.10 -16.50 -32.92
C GLU A 63 -0.96 -15.74 -33.93
N LYS A 64 -0.36 -14.95 -34.82
CA LYS A 64 -1.09 -14.27 -35.91
C LYS A 64 -1.85 -15.25 -36.79
N VAL A 65 -1.38 -16.50 -36.91
CA VAL A 65 -1.99 -17.58 -37.70
C VAL A 65 -2.93 -18.42 -36.84
N THR A 66 -2.41 -18.89 -35.68
CA THR A 66 -3.15 -19.84 -34.81
C THR A 66 -4.28 -19.16 -34.02
N LYS A 67 -4.21 -17.84 -33.84
CA LYS A 67 -5.15 -17.05 -33.02
C LYS A 67 -5.27 -17.57 -31.57
N HIS A 68 -4.21 -18.22 -31.07
CA HIS A 68 -4.18 -18.83 -29.73
C HIS A 68 -2.77 -18.77 -29.16
N ASP A 69 -2.60 -18.03 -28.08
CA ASP A 69 -1.29 -17.73 -27.46
C ASP A 69 -0.57 -18.97 -26.93
N VAL A 70 -1.26 -19.85 -26.19
CA VAL A 70 -0.65 -21.09 -25.64
C VAL A 70 -0.25 -22.05 -26.75
N ILE A 71 -1.09 -22.22 -27.78
CA ILE A 71 -0.73 -23.07 -28.95
C ILE A 71 0.49 -22.48 -29.67
N ALA A 72 0.54 -21.16 -29.86
CA ALA A 72 1.69 -20.51 -30.50
C ALA A 72 2.99 -20.72 -29.68
N PHE A 73 2.92 -20.60 -28.37
CA PHE A 73 4.04 -20.86 -27.46
C PHE A 73 4.50 -22.31 -27.57
N LEU A 74 3.59 -23.28 -27.44
CA LEU A 74 3.90 -24.70 -27.51
C LEU A 74 4.50 -25.09 -28.86
N THR A 75 3.98 -24.55 -29.96
CA THR A 75 4.52 -24.75 -31.32
C THR A 75 5.96 -24.22 -31.43
N ASN A 76 6.22 -23.05 -30.86
CA ASN A 76 7.57 -22.49 -30.86
C ASN A 76 8.55 -23.34 -30.02
N VAL A 77 8.15 -23.78 -28.83
CA VAL A 77 8.98 -24.64 -27.97
C VAL A 77 9.24 -26.00 -28.65
N ALA A 78 8.22 -26.60 -29.27
CA ALA A 78 8.32 -27.88 -29.97
C ALA A 78 9.37 -27.86 -31.10
N LYS A 79 9.50 -26.76 -31.82
CA LYS A 79 10.52 -26.54 -32.86
C LYS A 79 11.95 -26.77 -32.33
N TYR A 80 12.23 -26.44 -31.08
CA TYR A 80 13.54 -26.59 -30.47
C TYR A 80 13.72 -27.94 -29.76
N VAL A 81 12.65 -28.43 -29.13
CA VAL A 81 12.69 -29.67 -28.34
C VAL A 81 12.74 -30.91 -29.25
N GLY A 82 11.97 -30.92 -30.35
CA GLY A 82 11.85 -32.07 -31.25
C GLY A 82 10.85 -33.10 -30.73
N ASP A 83 11.16 -34.40 -30.91
CA ASP A 83 10.20 -35.52 -30.66
C ASP A 83 9.68 -35.57 -29.23
N GLU A 84 10.47 -35.17 -28.23
CA GLU A 84 10.04 -35.15 -26.84
C GLU A 84 8.97 -34.08 -26.58
N SER A 85 8.73 -33.13 -27.48
CA SER A 85 7.68 -32.10 -27.34
C SER A 85 6.28 -32.67 -27.22
N ARG A 86 6.02 -33.90 -27.71
CA ARG A 86 4.74 -34.62 -27.53
C ARG A 86 4.33 -34.84 -26.07
N PHE A 87 5.27 -34.68 -25.14
CA PHE A 87 5.00 -34.85 -23.70
C PHE A 87 4.76 -33.50 -23.01
N ILE A 88 5.09 -32.37 -23.66
CA ILE A 88 4.78 -31.03 -23.14
C ILE A 88 3.28 -30.80 -23.29
N HIS A 89 2.65 -30.21 -22.28
CA HIS A 89 1.22 -29.93 -22.22
C HIS A 89 0.30 -31.21 -22.24
N LYS A 90 0.87 -32.37 -21.98
CA LYS A 90 0.10 -33.64 -21.99
C LYS A 90 -0.92 -33.66 -20.87
N GLY A 91 -2.20 -33.74 -21.23
CA GLY A 91 -3.34 -33.79 -20.30
C GLY A 91 -3.71 -32.44 -19.65
N LEU A 92 -2.99 -31.38 -19.96
CA LEU A 92 -3.25 -30.04 -19.47
C LEU A 92 -4.21 -29.26 -20.39
N THR A 93 -4.80 -28.21 -19.85
CA THR A 93 -5.50 -27.19 -20.63
C THR A 93 -4.75 -25.84 -20.53
N SER A 94 -5.00 -24.94 -21.47
CA SER A 94 -4.34 -23.63 -21.49
C SER A 94 -4.41 -22.88 -20.15
N SER A 95 -5.56 -22.94 -19.47
CA SER A 95 -5.75 -22.24 -18.20
C SER A 95 -4.94 -22.82 -17.04
N ASP A 96 -4.55 -24.09 -17.09
CA ASP A 96 -3.63 -24.68 -16.09
C ASP A 96 -2.30 -23.91 -16.08
N ILE A 97 -1.83 -23.48 -17.26
CA ILE A 97 -0.61 -22.71 -17.41
C ILE A 97 -0.87 -21.21 -17.21
N LEU A 98 -1.95 -20.67 -17.81
CA LEU A 98 -2.27 -19.24 -17.75
C LEU A 98 -2.55 -18.76 -16.33
N ASP A 99 -3.41 -19.46 -15.60
CA ASP A 99 -3.81 -19.07 -14.26
C ASP A 99 -2.69 -19.29 -13.24
N SER A 100 -1.98 -20.41 -13.33
CA SER A 100 -0.81 -20.67 -12.49
C SER A 100 0.29 -19.63 -12.72
N SER A 101 0.56 -19.27 -13.98
CA SER A 101 1.49 -18.20 -14.35
C SER A 101 1.04 -16.84 -13.81
N PHE A 102 -0.23 -16.51 -13.93
CA PHE A 102 -0.80 -15.27 -13.43
C PHE A 102 -0.65 -15.14 -11.91
N SER A 103 -0.89 -16.22 -11.17
CA SER A 103 -0.65 -16.29 -9.73
C SER A 103 0.82 -16.05 -9.38
N ILE A 104 1.76 -16.61 -10.17
CA ILE A 104 3.20 -16.38 -9.98
C ILE A 104 3.56 -14.92 -10.23
N GLN A 105 3.10 -14.31 -11.32
CA GLN A 105 3.38 -12.89 -11.63
C GLN A 105 2.77 -11.94 -10.57
N LEU A 106 1.56 -12.22 -10.09
CA LEU A 106 0.94 -11.45 -9.00
C LEU A 106 1.73 -11.59 -7.70
N ASN A 107 2.21 -12.79 -7.37
CA ASN A 107 3.05 -13.01 -6.20
C ASN A 107 4.39 -12.26 -6.31
N GLN A 108 5.06 -12.30 -7.47
CA GLN A 108 6.31 -11.58 -7.72
C GLN A 108 6.11 -10.06 -7.55
N SER A 109 5.11 -9.49 -8.21
CA SER A 109 4.84 -8.05 -8.17
C SER A 109 4.37 -7.56 -6.79
N SER A 110 3.51 -8.34 -6.11
CA SER A 110 3.06 -8.04 -4.74
C SER A 110 4.20 -8.12 -3.73
N GLY A 111 5.19 -8.99 -3.96
CA GLY A 111 6.42 -9.06 -3.15
C GLY A 111 7.18 -7.73 -3.15
N HIS A 112 7.36 -7.09 -4.32
CA HIS A 112 8.02 -5.78 -4.42
C HIS A 112 7.20 -4.66 -3.74
N ILE A 113 5.88 -4.71 -3.83
CA ILE A 113 5.01 -3.76 -3.11
C ILE A 113 5.16 -3.96 -1.60
N LEU A 114 5.18 -5.20 -1.13
CA LEU A 114 5.39 -5.53 0.29
C LEU A 114 6.73 -5.01 0.81
N ASP A 115 7.82 -5.25 0.08
CA ASP A 115 9.16 -4.70 0.41
C ASP A 115 9.14 -3.18 0.51
N GLY A 116 8.41 -2.52 -0.39
CA GLY A 116 8.21 -1.08 -0.37
C GLY A 116 7.46 -0.60 0.87
N LEU A 117 6.37 -1.27 1.25
CA LEU A 117 5.61 -0.96 2.47
C LEU A 117 6.43 -1.19 3.75
N GLU A 118 7.28 -2.21 3.78
CA GLU A 118 8.18 -2.46 4.91
C GLU A 118 9.25 -1.36 5.03
N LYS A 119 9.75 -0.84 3.89
CA LYS A 119 10.62 0.36 3.87
C LYS A 119 9.87 1.59 4.37
N LEU A 120 8.66 1.84 3.87
CA LEU A 120 7.81 2.94 4.32
C LEU A 120 7.57 2.88 5.82
N ASN A 121 7.33 1.68 6.35
CA ASN A 121 7.14 1.48 7.78
C ASN A 121 8.35 1.90 8.61
N LYS A 122 9.56 1.55 8.14
CA LYS A 122 10.82 1.97 8.77
C LYS A 122 11.00 3.48 8.75
N SER A 123 10.70 4.13 7.61
CA SER A 123 10.79 5.59 7.44
C SER A 123 9.80 6.31 8.36
N LEU A 124 8.54 5.87 8.42
CA LEU A 124 7.51 6.42 9.30
C LEU A 124 7.88 6.27 10.78
N LEU A 125 8.41 5.13 11.19
CA LEU A 125 8.88 4.93 12.56
C LEU A 125 10.05 5.84 12.91
N LYS A 126 11.01 5.97 11.99
CA LYS A 126 12.19 6.83 12.16
C LYS A 126 11.78 8.29 12.38
N ILE A 127 10.93 8.83 11.52
CA ILE A 127 10.48 10.23 11.63
C ILE A 127 9.60 10.43 12.86
N SER A 128 8.72 9.48 13.22
CA SER A 128 7.89 9.57 14.42
C SER A 128 8.72 9.61 15.69
N LYS A 129 9.75 8.76 15.81
CA LYS A 129 10.68 8.75 16.95
C LYS A 129 11.49 10.06 17.03
N LYS A 130 12.01 10.56 15.89
CA LYS A 130 12.80 11.79 15.82
C LYS A 130 12.00 13.01 16.28
N HIS A 131 10.71 13.03 15.98
CA HIS A 131 9.82 14.17 16.28
C HIS A 131 8.80 13.86 17.40
N LYS A 132 9.08 12.86 18.23
CA LYS A 132 8.21 12.41 19.32
C LYS A 132 7.74 13.55 20.22
N ASN A 133 8.64 14.49 20.53
CA ASN A 133 8.40 15.64 21.41
C ASN A 133 8.27 16.97 20.66
N THR A 134 8.21 16.97 19.32
CA THR A 134 8.01 18.19 18.54
C THR A 134 6.54 18.59 18.63
N LEU A 135 6.26 19.63 19.42
CA LEU A 135 4.88 20.13 19.62
C LEU A 135 4.31 20.70 18.33
N CYS A 136 3.06 20.45 18.09
CA CYS A 136 2.27 21.04 17.02
C CYS A 136 0.79 21.13 17.44
N ILE A 137 0.01 21.91 16.69
CA ILE A 137 -1.43 21.97 16.90
C ILE A 137 -2.14 20.82 16.21
N GLY A 138 -2.98 20.07 16.94
CA GLY A 138 -3.96 19.16 16.39
C GLY A 138 -5.12 19.93 15.78
N ARG A 139 -5.59 19.50 14.60
CA ARG A 139 -6.73 20.11 13.91
C ARG A 139 -7.84 19.09 13.73
N SER A 140 -9.06 19.47 14.10
CA SER A 140 -10.29 18.77 13.72
C SER A 140 -11.17 19.75 12.93
N HIS A 141 -11.86 19.26 11.89
CA HIS A 141 -12.63 20.11 10.96
C HIS A 141 -11.80 21.25 10.30
N GLY A 142 -10.46 21.09 10.25
CA GLY A 142 -9.56 22.15 9.79
C GLY A 142 -9.25 23.25 10.81
N ILE A 143 -9.87 23.20 11.99
CA ILE A 143 -9.73 24.20 13.06
C ILE A 143 -8.74 23.72 14.12
N HIS A 144 -8.03 24.66 14.76
CA HIS A 144 -7.13 24.36 15.87
C HIS A 144 -7.92 23.76 17.05
N ALA A 145 -7.52 22.59 17.51
CA ALA A 145 -8.13 21.87 18.60
C ALA A 145 -7.20 21.83 19.82
N GLU A 146 -6.42 20.78 19.97
CA GLU A 146 -5.57 20.57 21.14
C GLU A 146 -4.08 20.44 20.75
N VAL A 147 -3.22 20.59 21.74
CA VAL A 147 -1.76 20.39 21.57
C VAL A 147 -1.49 18.90 21.36
N THR A 148 -0.66 18.60 20.36
CA THR A 148 -0.18 17.26 20.08
C THR A 148 1.30 17.29 19.68
N THR A 149 1.84 16.16 19.19
CA THR A 149 3.21 16.13 18.64
C THR A 149 3.21 15.65 17.20
N PHE A 150 4.14 16.15 16.41
CA PHE A 150 4.32 15.71 15.03
C PHE A 150 4.71 14.21 14.98
N GLY A 151 5.51 13.75 15.97
CA GLY A 151 5.84 12.33 16.08
C GLY A 151 4.62 11.43 16.31
N LEU A 152 3.66 11.87 17.13
CA LEU A 152 2.41 11.13 17.34
C LEU A 152 1.55 11.08 16.07
N LYS A 153 1.50 12.18 15.30
CA LYS A 153 0.85 12.23 13.99
C LYS A 153 1.45 11.19 13.03
N MET A 154 2.77 11.11 12.92
CA MET A 154 3.46 10.14 12.07
C MET A 154 3.33 8.70 12.57
N LEU A 155 3.24 8.50 13.90
CA LEU A 155 2.98 7.19 14.48
C LEU A 155 1.61 6.61 14.06
N GLY A 156 0.62 7.45 13.88
CA GLY A 156 -0.69 7.03 13.35
C GLY A 156 -0.59 6.42 11.95
N TYR A 157 0.22 7.02 11.06
CA TYR A 157 0.48 6.48 9.72
C TYR A 157 1.35 5.21 9.76
N PHE A 158 2.30 5.11 10.69
CA PHE A 158 3.06 3.89 10.92
C PHE A 158 2.14 2.71 11.27
N GLU A 159 1.21 2.87 12.20
CA GLU A 159 0.27 1.82 12.60
C GLU A 159 -0.70 1.46 11.47
N GLU A 160 -1.15 2.43 10.68
CA GLU A 160 -1.97 2.18 9.49
C GLU A 160 -1.21 1.34 8.46
N ASN A 161 0.06 1.67 8.22
CA ASN A 161 0.90 0.92 7.29
C ASN A 161 1.22 -0.51 7.79
N LYS A 162 1.37 -0.73 9.09
CA LYS A 162 1.46 -2.09 9.69
C LYS A 162 0.23 -2.93 9.33
N ARG A 163 -0.96 -2.35 9.43
CA ARG A 163 -2.20 -3.05 9.04
C ARG A 163 -2.22 -3.36 7.55
N ASN A 164 -1.73 -2.46 6.70
CA ASN A 164 -1.63 -2.68 5.25
C ASN A 164 -0.64 -3.81 4.92
N ILE A 165 0.51 -3.85 5.57
CA ILE A 165 1.48 -4.96 5.44
C ILE A 165 0.81 -6.30 5.80
N LYS A 166 0.05 -6.35 6.91
CA LYS A 166 -0.66 -7.56 7.33
C LYS A 166 -1.70 -8.00 6.28
N ARG A 167 -2.51 -7.06 5.77
CA ARG A 167 -3.50 -7.34 4.71
C ARG A 167 -2.83 -7.88 3.46
N LEU A 168 -1.77 -7.23 3.00
CA LEU A 168 -1.08 -7.66 1.79
C LEU A 168 -0.44 -9.03 1.95
N LYS A 169 0.17 -9.34 3.10
CA LYS A 169 0.70 -10.69 3.40
C LYS A 169 -0.41 -11.75 3.34
N SER A 170 -1.58 -11.45 3.88
CA SER A 170 -2.75 -12.35 3.80
C SER A 170 -3.20 -12.57 2.37
N SER A 171 -3.38 -11.51 1.59
CA SER A 171 -3.82 -11.61 0.19
C SER A 171 -2.77 -12.31 -0.69
N ILE A 172 -1.47 -12.09 -0.45
CA ILE A 172 -0.39 -12.85 -1.12
C ILE A 172 -0.48 -14.33 -0.80
N ASP A 173 -0.76 -14.71 0.44
CA ASP A 173 -0.92 -16.12 0.82
C ASP A 173 -2.11 -16.79 0.12
N GLN A 174 -3.19 -16.05 -0.11
CA GLN A 174 -4.35 -16.52 -0.89
C GLN A 174 -4.03 -16.65 -2.39
N ILE A 175 -3.29 -15.70 -2.97
CA ILE A 175 -2.96 -15.73 -4.40
C ILE A 175 -1.89 -16.78 -4.74
N LYS A 176 -1.12 -17.28 -3.76
CA LYS A 176 -0.12 -18.35 -3.96
C LYS A 176 -0.76 -19.70 -4.17
N THR A 177 -1.55 -19.80 -5.22
CA THR A 177 -2.34 -20.98 -5.58
C THR A 177 -2.14 -21.28 -7.06
N ILE A 178 -1.98 -22.55 -7.40
CA ILE A 178 -1.93 -23.05 -8.77
C ILE A 178 -3.01 -24.10 -8.99
N GLN A 179 -3.29 -24.37 -10.26
CA GLN A 179 -4.08 -25.51 -10.70
C GLN A 179 -3.43 -26.20 -11.90
N MET A 180 -3.60 -27.52 -11.99
CA MET A 180 -3.32 -28.35 -13.17
C MET A 180 -4.34 -29.48 -13.18
N SER A 181 -5.60 -29.14 -13.43
CA SER A 181 -6.77 -30.04 -13.24
C SER A 181 -7.57 -30.27 -14.51
N GLY A 182 -7.12 -29.71 -15.64
CA GLY A 182 -7.73 -29.89 -16.94
C GLY A 182 -8.92 -28.98 -17.23
N PRO A 183 -9.65 -29.21 -18.35
CA PRO A 183 -10.61 -28.26 -18.91
C PRO A 183 -11.81 -27.90 -18.03
N VAL A 184 -12.14 -28.73 -17.05
CA VAL A 184 -13.29 -28.54 -16.15
C VAL A 184 -12.94 -28.79 -14.66
N GLY A 185 -11.66 -28.92 -14.34
CA GLY A 185 -11.21 -29.09 -12.94
C GLY A 185 -11.39 -30.51 -12.36
N ASN A 186 -11.67 -31.52 -13.17
CA ASN A 186 -12.02 -32.87 -12.72
C ASN A 186 -10.94 -33.93 -12.92
N TYR A 187 -9.74 -33.53 -13.33
CA TYR A 187 -8.56 -34.39 -13.54
C TYR A 187 -8.77 -35.55 -14.53
N SER A 188 -9.71 -35.45 -15.48
CA SER A 188 -10.02 -36.55 -16.43
C SER A 188 -8.81 -37.08 -17.19
N ASN A 189 -7.82 -36.25 -17.48
CA ASN A 189 -6.66 -36.57 -18.31
C ASN A 189 -5.29 -36.36 -17.64
N ILE A 190 -5.27 -36.02 -16.35
CA ILE A 190 -4.05 -35.77 -15.59
C ILE A 190 -4.21 -36.26 -14.15
N ASP A 191 -3.16 -36.87 -13.58
CA ASP A 191 -3.18 -37.29 -12.18
C ASP A 191 -2.96 -36.12 -11.25
N PRO A 192 -3.75 -35.91 -10.17
CA PRO A 192 -3.57 -34.87 -9.17
C PRO A 192 -2.18 -34.85 -8.52
N LYS A 193 -1.42 -35.96 -8.55
CA LYS A 193 -0.04 -35.99 -8.05
C LYS A 193 0.89 -35.05 -8.82
N ILE A 194 0.60 -34.79 -10.11
CA ILE A 194 1.38 -33.90 -10.96
C ILE A 194 1.22 -32.47 -10.47
N GLU A 195 0.01 -32.01 -10.29
CA GLU A 195 -0.29 -30.70 -9.72
C GLU A 195 0.35 -30.50 -8.33
N LYS A 196 0.19 -31.50 -7.44
CA LYS A 196 0.79 -31.48 -6.10
C LYS A 196 2.31 -31.35 -6.15
N TYR A 197 2.96 -32.06 -7.09
CA TYR A 197 4.41 -31.95 -7.28
C TYR A 197 4.83 -30.54 -7.70
N VAL A 198 4.14 -29.98 -8.70
CA VAL A 198 4.42 -28.63 -9.20
C VAL A 198 4.21 -27.58 -8.10
N ALA A 199 3.10 -27.66 -7.37
CA ALA A 199 2.80 -26.78 -6.25
C ALA A 199 3.92 -26.80 -5.17
N GLN A 200 4.38 -28.00 -4.79
CA GLN A 200 5.48 -28.17 -3.83
C GLN A 200 6.79 -27.52 -4.31
N LYS A 201 7.15 -27.71 -5.60
CA LYS A 201 8.35 -27.11 -6.20
C LYS A 201 8.31 -25.60 -6.19
N LEU A 202 7.15 -25.01 -6.44
CA LEU A 202 6.93 -23.56 -6.46
C LEU A 202 6.70 -22.98 -5.06
N LYS A 203 6.48 -23.80 -4.04
CA LYS A 203 6.00 -23.39 -2.70
C LYS A 203 4.67 -22.64 -2.78
N PHE A 204 3.77 -23.13 -3.61
CA PHE A 204 2.40 -22.68 -3.79
C PHE A 204 1.43 -23.72 -3.22
N LYS A 205 0.18 -23.32 -3.04
CA LYS A 205 -0.93 -24.22 -2.69
C LYS A 205 -1.56 -24.78 -3.97
N VAL A 206 -2.17 -25.91 -3.85
CA VAL A 206 -3.08 -26.46 -4.88
C VAL A 206 -4.46 -25.84 -4.68
N GLU A 207 -5.15 -25.47 -5.76
CA GLU A 207 -6.56 -25.12 -5.68
C GLU A 207 -7.37 -26.38 -5.31
N LYS A 208 -8.13 -26.26 -4.23
CA LYS A 208 -8.87 -27.41 -3.70
C LYS A 208 -10.00 -27.89 -4.63
N VAL A 209 -10.69 -26.93 -5.22
CA VAL A 209 -11.78 -27.16 -6.15
C VAL A 209 -11.71 -26.07 -7.21
N SER A 210 -11.17 -26.41 -8.37
CA SER A 210 -11.14 -25.53 -9.52
C SER A 210 -12.28 -25.87 -10.50
N THR A 211 -12.52 -24.95 -11.41
CA THR A 211 -13.18 -25.22 -12.68
C THR A 211 -12.12 -25.30 -13.77
N GLN A 212 -12.30 -24.71 -14.94
CA GLN A 212 -11.17 -24.49 -15.86
C GLN A 212 -10.20 -23.42 -15.35
N ILE A 213 -10.62 -22.62 -14.37
CA ILE A 213 -9.86 -21.49 -13.81
C ILE A 213 -9.81 -21.55 -12.28
N ILE A 214 -8.82 -20.89 -11.70
CA ILE A 214 -8.79 -20.59 -10.27
C ILE A 214 -9.91 -19.57 -9.95
N PRO A 215 -10.72 -19.76 -8.89
CA PRO A 215 -11.76 -18.80 -8.50
C PRO A 215 -11.22 -17.37 -8.34
N ARG A 216 -11.95 -16.38 -8.87
CA ARG A 216 -11.50 -15.00 -9.00
C ARG A 216 -11.69 -14.15 -7.74
N ASP A 217 -12.36 -14.64 -6.71
CA ASP A 217 -12.50 -14.00 -5.41
C ASP A 217 -11.14 -13.65 -4.76
N ARG A 218 -10.12 -14.50 -4.88
CA ARG A 218 -8.75 -14.25 -4.41
C ARG A 218 -8.09 -13.07 -5.11
N HIS A 219 -8.29 -12.97 -6.43
CA HIS A 219 -7.80 -11.86 -7.23
C HIS A 219 -8.50 -10.57 -6.81
N ALA A 220 -9.83 -10.61 -6.64
CA ALA A 220 -10.62 -9.48 -6.16
C ALA A 220 -10.16 -9.02 -4.77
N GLU A 221 -9.94 -9.94 -3.82
CA GLU A 221 -9.37 -9.62 -2.50
C GLU A 221 -8.03 -8.88 -2.61
N LEU A 222 -7.11 -9.37 -3.46
CA LEU A 222 -5.82 -8.71 -3.67
C LEU A 222 -5.97 -7.29 -4.23
N PHE A 223 -6.82 -7.09 -5.24
CA PHE A 223 -7.06 -5.76 -5.83
C PHE A 223 -7.78 -4.81 -4.87
N CYS A 224 -8.71 -5.31 -4.05
CA CYS A 224 -9.30 -4.54 -2.96
C CYS A 224 -8.24 -4.15 -1.91
N THR A 225 -7.32 -5.05 -1.59
CA THR A 225 -6.18 -4.77 -0.71
C THR A 225 -5.29 -3.68 -1.30
N PHE A 226 -4.97 -3.72 -2.60
CA PHE A 226 -4.23 -2.65 -3.29
C PHE A 226 -4.96 -1.31 -3.20
N SER A 227 -6.28 -1.31 -3.31
CA SER A 227 -7.11 -0.09 -3.19
C SER A 227 -7.08 0.50 -1.79
N ILE A 228 -7.10 -0.33 -0.74
CA ILE A 228 -6.95 0.13 0.65
C ILE A 228 -5.56 0.73 0.88
N ILE A 229 -4.50 0.07 0.40
CA ILE A 229 -3.13 0.57 0.46
C ILE A 229 -3.02 1.92 -0.25
N ALA A 230 -3.52 2.01 -1.48
CA ALA A 230 -3.55 3.25 -2.25
C ALA A 230 -4.27 4.38 -1.51
N SER A 231 -5.39 4.09 -0.86
CA SER A 231 -6.14 5.07 -0.07
C SER A 231 -5.36 5.56 1.16
N SER A 232 -4.59 4.67 1.79
CA SER A 232 -3.69 5.06 2.89
C SER A 232 -2.55 5.97 2.41
N LEU A 233 -1.96 5.70 1.24
CA LEU A 233 -0.94 6.57 0.65
C LEU A 233 -1.51 7.96 0.30
N ASP A 234 -2.72 7.99 -0.26
CA ASP A 234 -3.42 9.24 -0.59
C ASP A 234 -3.72 10.06 0.68
N ARG A 235 -4.16 9.41 1.75
CA ARG A 235 -4.38 10.05 3.05
C ARG A 235 -3.11 10.72 3.58
N LEU A 236 -1.96 10.03 3.53
CA LEU A 236 -0.67 10.58 3.95
C LEU A 236 -0.23 11.74 3.03
N ALA A 237 -0.35 11.57 1.72
CA ALA A 237 -0.02 12.60 0.73
C ALA A 237 -0.90 13.86 0.91
N THR A 238 -2.18 13.68 1.19
CA THR A 238 -3.12 14.77 1.47
C THR A 238 -2.73 15.52 2.74
N GLU A 239 -2.36 14.83 3.81
CA GLU A 239 -1.87 15.49 5.05
C GLU A 239 -0.62 16.32 4.78
N ILE A 240 0.37 15.78 4.05
CA ILE A 240 1.58 16.52 3.69
C ILE A 240 1.25 17.79 2.91
N ARG A 241 0.35 17.69 1.91
CA ARG A 241 -0.11 18.84 1.13
C ARG A 241 -0.81 19.89 1.99
N HIS A 242 -1.64 19.48 2.95
CA HIS A 242 -2.28 20.40 3.91
C HIS A 242 -1.26 21.09 4.82
N LEU A 243 -0.26 20.37 5.30
CA LEU A 243 0.78 20.93 6.16
C LEU A 243 1.78 21.84 5.41
N GLN A 244 1.89 21.69 4.08
CA GLN A 244 2.76 22.50 3.23
C GLN A 244 2.09 23.78 2.69
N ARG A 245 0.78 23.99 2.92
CA ARG A 245 0.11 25.23 2.51
C ARG A 245 0.79 26.45 3.11
N THR A 246 0.82 27.55 2.37
CA THR A 246 1.48 28.80 2.74
C THR A 246 1.10 29.27 4.14
N GLU A 247 -0.19 29.17 4.51
CA GLU A 247 -0.75 29.61 5.79
C GLU A 247 -0.41 28.66 6.96
N VAL A 248 0.09 27.48 6.65
CA VAL A 248 0.42 26.40 7.64
C VAL A 248 1.92 26.19 7.71
N LEU A 249 2.55 25.83 6.62
CA LEU A 249 3.98 25.65 6.39
C LEU A 249 4.72 24.91 7.52
N GLU A 250 4.10 23.84 8.04
CA GLU A 250 4.66 23.01 9.10
C GLU A 250 5.62 21.95 8.56
N VAL A 251 5.42 21.53 7.29
CA VAL A 251 6.32 20.64 6.56
C VAL A 251 6.51 21.11 5.12
N GLU A 252 7.52 20.58 4.44
CA GLU A 252 7.79 20.83 3.03
C GLU A 252 8.39 19.57 2.39
N GLU A 253 7.97 19.20 1.17
CA GLU A 253 8.64 18.15 0.39
C GLU A 253 10.11 18.53 0.18
N GLY A 254 11.00 17.56 0.32
CA GLY A 254 12.43 17.77 0.08
C GLY A 254 12.70 18.21 -1.37
N PHE A 255 13.47 19.28 -1.52
CA PHE A 255 13.87 19.82 -2.81
C PHE A 255 15.30 19.38 -3.16
N SER A 256 15.48 18.75 -4.30
CA SER A 256 16.79 18.35 -4.78
C SER A 256 17.56 19.56 -5.35
N LYS A 257 18.89 19.53 -5.23
CA LYS A 257 19.73 20.58 -5.84
C LYS A 257 19.46 20.66 -7.35
N GLY A 258 19.08 21.85 -7.83
CA GLY A 258 18.74 22.09 -9.23
C GLY A 258 17.28 21.81 -9.62
N GLN A 259 16.45 21.30 -8.70
CA GLN A 259 15.02 21.13 -8.93
C GLN A 259 14.34 22.50 -9.06
N LYS A 260 13.40 22.64 -10.01
CA LYS A 260 12.58 23.83 -10.18
C LYS A 260 11.16 23.54 -9.69
N GLY A 261 10.63 24.39 -8.82
CA GLY A 261 9.29 24.21 -8.22
C GLY A 261 8.16 24.71 -9.11
N SER A 262 8.44 25.69 -9.97
CA SER A 262 7.49 26.33 -10.86
C SER A 262 8.18 26.84 -12.12
N SER A 263 7.50 26.79 -13.26
CA SER A 263 8.00 27.37 -14.53
C SER A 263 7.93 28.88 -14.55
N ALA A 264 6.99 29.47 -13.81
CA ALA A 264 6.73 30.92 -13.81
C ALA A 264 7.26 31.64 -12.57
N MET A 265 7.24 30.99 -11.40
CA MET A 265 7.58 31.60 -10.13
C MET A 265 8.71 30.81 -9.44
N PRO A 266 9.98 31.25 -9.50
CA PRO A 266 11.12 30.48 -9.00
C PRO A 266 11.09 30.15 -7.50
N HIS A 267 10.41 30.98 -6.69
CA HIS A 267 10.27 30.79 -5.24
C HIS A 267 9.19 29.78 -4.85
N LYS A 268 8.30 29.39 -5.78
CA LYS A 268 7.13 28.57 -5.49
C LYS A 268 7.52 27.08 -5.46
N LYS A 269 7.46 26.48 -4.29
CA LYS A 269 7.76 25.07 -4.05
C LYS A 269 6.46 24.26 -3.93
N ASN A 270 6.00 23.71 -5.04
CA ASN A 270 4.76 22.92 -5.07
C ASN A 270 4.98 21.51 -4.51
N PRO A 271 4.00 20.91 -3.79
CA PRO A 271 4.04 19.51 -3.31
C PRO A 271 3.73 18.53 -4.44
N ILE A 272 4.50 18.58 -5.53
CA ILE A 272 4.21 17.83 -6.77
C ILE A 272 4.30 16.33 -6.62
N LEU A 273 5.11 15.83 -5.68
CA LEU A 273 5.25 14.41 -5.45
C LEU A 273 4.02 13.85 -4.74
N SER A 274 3.52 14.55 -3.72
CA SER A 274 2.28 14.20 -3.01
C SER A 274 1.04 14.35 -3.91
N GLU A 275 0.98 15.39 -4.74
CA GLU A 275 -0.09 15.56 -5.75
C GLU A 275 -0.11 14.40 -6.74
N ASN A 276 1.07 13.98 -7.20
CA ASN A 276 1.20 12.85 -8.10
C ASN A 276 0.75 11.52 -7.43
N ILE A 277 1.09 11.29 -6.14
CA ILE A 277 0.59 10.14 -5.40
C ILE A 277 -0.94 10.16 -5.37
N SER A 278 -1.57 11.28 -5.01
CA SER A 278 -3.04 11.42 -5.00
C SER A 278 -3.66 11.10 -6.36
N GLY A 279 -3.00 11.46 -7.46
CA GLY A 279 -3.43 11.11 -8.82
C GLY A 279 -3.31 9.61 -9.12
N LEU A 280 -2.14 9.02 -8.86
CA LEU A 280 -1.87 7.60 -9.13
C LEU A 280 -2.76 6.66 -8.32
N THR A 281 -3.06 7.01 -7.06
CA THR A 281 -3.89 6.20 -6.18
C THR A 281 -5.36 6.13 -6.64
N ARG A 282 -5.86 7.15 -7.35
CA ARG A 282 -7.19 7.10 -7.99
C ARG A 282 -7.24 5.99 -9.04
N VAL A 283 -6.20 5.87 -9.86
CA VAL A 283 -6.08 4.81 -10.86
C VAL A 283 -6.07 3.44 -10.18
N VAL A 284 -5.24 3.24 -9.16
CA VAL A 284 -5.19 1.94 -8.46
C VAL A 284 -6.55 1.56 -7.87
N ARG A 285 -7.25 2.52 -7.24
CA ARG A 285 -8.59 2.26 -6.66
C ARG A 285 -9.62 1.84 -7.70
N SER A 286 -9.59 2.44 -8.89
CA SER A 286 -10.56 2.11 -9.95
C SER A 286 -10.41 0.67 -10.47
N LEU A 287 -9.23 0.06 -10.33
CA LEU A 287 -8.94 -1.28 -10.83
C LEU A 287 -9.47 -2.42 -9.92
N ALA A 288 -10.03 -2.10 -8.74
CA ALA A 288 -10.73 -3.08 -7.91
C ALA A 288 -12.09 -3.48 -8.50
N ILE A 289 -12.80 -2.56 -9.14
CA ILE A 289 -14.15 -2.82 -9.69
C ILE A 289 -14.13 -3.93 -10.73
N PRO A 290 -13.33 -3.85 -11.82
CA PRO A 290 -13.32 -4.94 -12.80
C PRO A 290 -12.75 -6.25 -12.22
N ALA A 291 -11.94 -6.21 -11.17
CA ALA A 291 -11.51 -7.42 -10.48
C ALA A 291 -12.64 -8.09 -9.69
N LEU A 292 -13.53 -7.30 -9.07
CA LEU A 292 -14.75 -7.80 -8.41
C LEU A 292 -15.74 -8.38 -9.42
N GLU A 293 -15.93 -7.72 -10.58
CA GLU A 293 -16.80 -8.19 -11.65
C GLU A 293 -16.33 -9.53 -12.25
N ASN A 294 -15.02 -9.80 -12.24
CA ASN A 294 -14.45 -11.07 -12.69
C ASN A 294 -14.80 -12.28 -11.79
N ILE A 295 -15.36 -12.08 -10.59
CA ILE A 295 -15.83 -13.18 -9.74
C ILE A 295 -16.96 -13.93 -10.43
N THR A 296 -17.84 -13.18 -11.10
CA THR A 296 -18.93 -13.76 -11.91
C THR A 296 -18.35 -14.38 -13.18
N SER A 297 -18.60 -15.66 -13.37
CA SER A 297 -18.21 -16.42 -14.55
C SER A 297 -19.32 -17.38 -14.95
N TRP A 298 -19.42 -17.71 -16.24
CA TRP A 298 -20.40 -18.69 -16.72
C TRP A 298 -19.82 -20.10 -16.61
N HIS A 299 -20.56 -20.97 -15.93
CA HIS A 299 -20.21 -22.38 -15.78
C HIS A 299 -18.76 -22.57 -15.30
N GLU A 300 -17.99 -23.41 -15.95
CA GLU A 300 -16.60 -23.68 -15.61
C GLU A 300 -15.64 -22.58 -16.09
N ARG A 301 -16.02 -21.77 -17.09
CA ARG A 301 -15.31 -20.57 -17.57
C ARG A 301 -16.02 -19.90 -18.74
N ASP A 302 -16.10 -18.57 -18.73
CA ASP A 302 -16.05 -17.73 -19.94
C ASP A 302 -14.69 -16.98 -19.98
N ILE A 303 -14.37 -16.34 -21.13
CA ILE A 303 -13.05 -15.72 -21.31
C ILE A 303 -13.00 -14.22 -20.94
N SER A 304 -14.09 -13.64 -20.46
CA SER A 304 -14.20 -12.19 -20.15
C SER A 304 -13.13 -11.73 -19.15
N HIS A 305 -12.84 -12.54 -18.12
CA HIS A 305 -11.83 -12.27 -17.11
C HIS A 305 -10.41 -12.08 -17.69
N SER A 306 -10.11 -12.69 -18.84
CA SER A 306 -8.74 -12.73 -19.38
C SER A 306 -8.25 -11.34 -19.84
N SER A 307 -9.07 -10.61 -20.60
CA SER A 307 -8.73 -9.24 -21.02
C SER A 307 -8.60 -8.30 -19.83
N VAL A 308 -9.48 -8.42 -18.85
CA VAL A 308 -9.43 -7.65 -17.60
C VAL A 308 -8.13 -7.94 -16.83
N GLY A 309 -7.78 -9.21 -16.61
CA GLY A 309 -6.56 -9.58 -15.90
C GLY A 309 -5.29 -9.05 -16.56
N ARG A 310 -5.21 -9.15 -17.89
CA ARG A 310 -4.06 -8.66 -18.70
C ARG A 310 -3.85 -7.15 -18.60
N ILE A 311 -4.92 -6.36 -18.39
CA ILE A 311 -4.87 -4.90 -18.25
C ILE A 311 -4.70 -4.51 -16.78
N ASN A 312 -5.52 -5.07 -15.90
CA ASN A 312 -5.60 -4.67 -14.50
C ASN A 312 -4.31 -4.95 -13.73
N ALA A 313 -3.78 -6.16 -13.86
CA ALA A 313 -2.68 -6.61 -13.01
C ALA A 313 -1.39 -5.79 -13.21
N PRO A 314 -0.88 -5.60 -14.44
CA PRO A 314 0.28 -4.73 -14.65
C PRO A 314 0.00 -3.28 -14.24
N ASN A 315 -1.19 -2.74 -14.57
CA ASN A 315 -1.53 -1.36 -14.23
C ASN A 315 -1.59 -1.13 -12.72
N ALA A 316 -2.23 -2.02 -11.96
CA ALA A 316 -2.34 -1.90 -10.52
C ALA A 316 -0.97 -2.04 -9.83
N THR A 317 -0.24 -3.10 -10.14
CA THR A 317 0.99 -3.44 -9.42
C THR A 317 2.13 -2.48 -9.73
N ILE A 318 2.32 -2.10 -10.99
CA ILE A 318 3.36 -1.14 -11.41
C ILE A 318 3.08 0.23 -10.81
N THR A 319 1.82 0.69 -10.88
CA THR A 319 1.43 2.00 -10.36
C THR A 319 1.54 2.07 -8.85
N LEU A 320 1.07 1.03 -8.15
CA LEU A 320 1.11 0.99 -6.68
C LEU A 320 2.55 0.89 -6.17
N ASP A 321 3.38 0.03 -6.76
CA ASP A 321 4.80 -0.08 -6.41
C ASP A 321 5.50 1.27 -6.56
N PHE A 322 5.28 1.96 -7.69
CA PHE A 322 5.85 3.28 -7.91
C PHE A 322 5.38 4.30 -6.87
N ALA A 323 4.07 4.33 -6.55
CA ALA A 323 3.50 5.22 -5.54
C ALA A 323 4.08 4.96 -4.14
N VAL A 324 4.23 3.69 -3.75
CA VAL A 324 4.85 3.30 -2.48
C VAL A 324 6.30 3.80 -2.40
N GLN A 325 7.13 3.56 -3.42
CA GLN A 325 8.52 4.01 -3.41
C GLN A 325 8.64 5.54 -3.40
N ARG A 326 7.74 6.24 -4.10
CA ARG A 326 7.67 7.70 -4.06
C ARG A 326 7.29 8.21 -2.67
N THR A 327 6.37 7.53 -1.98
CA THR A 327 5.99 7.87 -0.60
C THR A 327 7.16 7.67 0.37
N VAL A 328 7.93 6.59 0.22
CA VAL A 328 9.17 6.39 0.99
C VAL A 328 10.12 7.57 0.80
N ASN A 329 10.36 7.96 -0.46
CA ASN A 329 11.24 9.08 -0.77
C ASN A 329 10.76 10.41 -0.18
N ILE A 330 9.46 10.68 -0.20
CA ILE A 330 8.89 11.89 0.43
C ILE A 330 9.16 11.88 1.94
N ILE A 331 8.86 10.79 2.63
CA ILE A 331 9.01 10.72 4.10
C ILE A 331 10.48 10.80 4.51
N ASP A 332 11.39 10.17 3.77
CA ASP A 332 12.82 10.20 4.08
C ASP A 332 13.45 11.59 3.90
N ASN A 333 12.89 12.40 3.00
CA ASN A 333 13.38 13.73 2.66
C ASN A 333 12.48 14.88 3.15
N LEU A 334 11.47 14.58 3.97
CA LEU A 334 10.52 15.59 4.46
C LEU A 334 11.22 16.62 5.35
N VAL A 335 11.09 17.88 4.99
CA VAL A 335 11.58 19.02 5.80
C VAL A 335 10.53 19.36 6.84
N ILE A 336 10.95 19.49 8.09
CA ILE A 336 10.07 19.75 9.24
C ILE A 336 10.39 21.13 9.81
N HIS A 337 9.44 22.05 9.75
CA HIS A 337 9.55 23.43 10.23
C HIS A 337 9.00 23.53 11.67
N LYS A 338 9.85 23.21 12.67
CA LYS A 338 9.45 23.20 14.09
C LYS A 338 9.00 24.57 14.57
N ASP A 339 9.62 25.62 14.08
CA ASP A 339 9.30 27.00 14.48
C ASP A 339 7.92 27.40 13.96
N HIS A 340 7.55 27.00 12.73
CA HIS A 340 6.21 27.19 12.19
C HIS A 340 5.16 26.36 12.96
N MET A 341 5.48 25.14 13.35
CA MET A 341 4.60 24.32 14.21
C MET A 341 4.32 25.04 15.53
N LEU A 342 5.35 25.58 16.17
CA LEU A 342 5.23 26.33 17.42
C LEU A 342 4.47 27.65 17.24
N SER A 343 4.77 28.37 16.17
CA SER A 343 4.04 29.59 15.81
C SER A 343 2.55 29.36 15.60
N ASN A 344 2.20 28.31 14.84
CA ASN A 344 0.80 27.92 14.62
C ASN A 344 0.11 27.48 15.91
N LEU A 345 0.79 26.74 16.78
CA LEU A 345 0.29 26.35 18.10
C LEU A 345 -0.08 27.59 18.94
N ASN A 346 0.76 28.62 18.90
CA ASN A 346 0.59 29.84 19.69
C ASN A 346 -0.33 30.88 19.03
N LYS A 347 -0.76 30.68 17.77
CA LYS A 347 -1.57 31.64 17.00
C LYS A 347 -2.89 32.02 17.70
N LEU A 348 -3.48 31.12 18.45
CA LEU A 348 -4.68 31.36 19.23
C LEU A 348 -4.37 31.70 20.70
N LYS A 349 -3.19 32.22 21.00
CA LYS A 349 -2.82 32.83 22.30
C LYS A 349 -3.16 31.91 23.52
N GLY A 350 -3.05 30.59 23.37
CA GLY A 350 -3.28 29.63 24.45
C GLY A 350 -4.70 29.02 24.51
N LEU A 351 -5.63 29.42 23.64
CA LEU A 351 -6.99 28.83 23.59
C LEU A 351 -7.03 27.29 23.43
N PRO A 352 -6.06 26.61 22.76
CA PRO A 352 -6.01 25.15 22.73
C PRO A 352 -5.98 24.44 24.09
N TYR A 353 -5.67 25.16 25.15
CA TYR A 353 -5.70 24.63 26.53
C TYR A 353 -7.05 24.79 27.26
N SER A 354 -8.08 25.33 26.61
CA SER A 354 -9.36 25.67 27.25
C SER A 354 -10.05 24.45 27.91
N GLN A 355 -10.03 23.30 27.28
CA GLN A 355 -10.56 22.06 27.88
C GLN A 355 -9.76 21.61 29.09
N ASN A 356 -8.44 21.71 29.06
CA ASN A 356 -7.58 21.36 30.18
C ASN A 356 -7.87 22.24 31.40
N ILE A 357 -8.10 23.53 31.18
CA ILE A 357 -8.49 24.49 32.23
C ILE A 357 -9.88 24.16 32.78
N LEU A 358 -10.85 23.88 31.92
CA LEU A 358 -12.20 23.49 32.36
C LEU A 358 -12.16 22.26 33.28
N ILE A 359 -11.48 21.20 32.88
CA ILE A 359 -11.34 19.99 33.68
C ILE A 359 -10.61 20.30 34.99
N PHE A 360 -9.53 21.08 34.95
CA PHE A 360 -8.78 21.48 36.13
C PHE A 360 -9.64 22.23 37.14
N LEU A 361 -10.53 23.12 36.70
CA LEU A 361 -11.45 23.84 37.59
C LEU A 361 -12.47 22.90 38.25
N VAL A 362 -13.03 21.98 37.48
CA VAL A 362 -13.97 20.96 38.01
C VAL A 362 -13.27 20.07 39.04
N ASP A 363 -12.04 19.64 38.81
CA ASP A 363 -11.24 18.82 39.75
C ASP A 363 -10.88 19.60 41.03
N ASN A 364 -10.89 20.94 40.98
CA ASN A 364 -10.73 21.81 42.16
C ASN A 364 -12.08 22.31 42.74
N LYS A 365 -13.14 21.54 42.56
CA LYS A 365 -14.47 21.75 43.19
C LYS A 365 -15.25 22.95 42.66
N VAL A 366 -14.92 23.48 41.49
CA VAL A 366 -15.76 24.46 40.79
C VAL A 366 -16.87 23.66 40.06
N SER A 367 -18.12 24.17 40.11
CA SER A 367 -19.20 23.53 39.36
C SER A 367 -18.87 23.54 37.86
N ARG A 368 -19.39 22.57 37.11
CA ARG A 368 -19.13 22.48 35.67
C ARG A 368 -19.65 23.73 34.94
N GLU A 369 -20.79 24.26 35.37
CA GLU A 369 -21.42 25.46 34.84
C GLU A 369 -20.54 26.71 35.06
N ASP A 370 -20.07 26.91 36.30
CA ASP A 370 -19.18 28.02 36.63
C ASP A 370 -17.82 27.90 35.91
N ALA A 371 -17.23 26.68 35.87
CA ALA A 371 -16.02 26.43 35.16
C ALA A 371 -16.16 26.75 33.65
N TYR A 372 -17.28 26.35 33.04
CA TYR A 372 -17.56 26.65 31.64
C TYR A 372 -17.70 28.17 31.42
N GLN A 373 -18.45 28.89 32.27
CA GLN A 373 -18.61 30.34 32.17
C GLN A 373 -17.27 31.08 32.30
N ILE A 374 -16.43 30.68 33.25
CA ILE A 374 -15.10 31.28 33.44
C ILE A 374 -14.24 31.08 32.17
N VAL A 375 -14.15 29.83 31.70
CA VAL A 375 -13.35 29.47 30.52
C VAL A 375 -13.87 30.20 29.28
N GLN A 376 -15.19 30.22 29.07
CA GLN A 376 -15.81 30.89 27.92
C GLN A 376 -15.55 32.40 27.94
N ARG A 377 -15.73 33.06 29.08
CA ARG A 377 -15.47 34.49 29.24
C ARG A 377 -14.01 34.82 28.91
N CYS A 378 -13.04 34.16 29.56
CA CYS A 378 -11.63 34.36 29.32
C CYS A 378 -11.23 34.03 27.87
N ALA A 379 -11.87 33.03 27.24
CA ALA A 379 -11.65 32.70 25.85
C ALA A 379 -12.14 33.80 24.89
N LEU A 380 -13.32 34.37 25.13
CA LEU A 380 -13.89 35.48 24.36
C LEU A 380 -13.00 36.75 24.50
N GLU A 381 -12.52 37.06 25.71
CA GLU A 381 -11.62 38.14 25.95
C GLU A 381 -10.29 37.95 25.19
N THR A 382 -9.78 36.71 25.14
CA THR A 382 -8.57 36.38 24.38
C THR A 382 -8.77 36.55 22.88
N TRP A 383 -9.94 36.11 22.39
CA TRP A 383 -10.28 36.15 20.97
C TRP A 383 -10.41 37.60 20.47
N ASN A 384 -11.02 38.46 21.27
CA ASN A 384 -11.31 39.85 20.90
C ASN A 384 -10.25 40.87 21.33
N GLY A 385 -9.28 40.50 22.20
CA GLY A 385 -8.29 41.37 22.78
C GLY A 385 -6.85 40.94 22.49
N ASP A 386 -5.89 41.61 23.12
CA ASP A 386 -4.46 41.37 22.93
C ASP A 386 -3.86 40.39 23.94
N LYS A 387 -4.50 40.21 25.10
CA LYS A 387 -4.02 39.33 26.17
C LYS A 387 -4.14 37.88 25.79
N THR A 388 -3.21 37.06 26.28
CA THR A 388 -3.25 35.62 26.17
C THR A 388 -4.35 35.03 27.05
N PHE A 389 -4.79 33.81 26.71
CA PHE A 389 -5.78 33.06 27.50
C PHE A 389 -5.31 32.86 28.95
N LYS A 390 -4.00 32.61 29.13
CA LYS A 390 -3.38 32.49 30.45
C LYS A 390 -3.47 33.79 31.25
N GLU A 391 -3.17 34.92 30.65
CA GLU A 391 -3.25 36.26 31.32
C GLU A 391 -4.70 36.59 31.72
N ASN A 392 -5.69 36.30 30.87
CA ASN A 392 -7.08 36.53 31.19
C ASN A 392 -7.54 35.61 32.32
N LEU A 393 -7.14 34.34 32.33
CA LEU A 393 -7.41 33.42 33.45
C LEU A 393 -6.79 33.92 34.78
N LEU A 394 -5.53 34.33 34.75
CA LEU A 394 -4.85 34.84 35.96
C LEU A 394 -5.47 36.14 36.49
N ASN A 395 -6.13 36.90 35.64
CA ASN A 395 -6.82 38.14 36.01
C ASN A 395 -8.29 37.94 36.39
N ASP A 396 -8.86 36.77 36.15
CA ASP A 396 -10.26 36.47 36.46
C ASP A 396 -10.53 36.61 37.99
N PRO A 397 -11.56 37.38 38.42
CA PRO A 397 -11.84 37.61 39.84
C PRO A 397 -12.16 36.35 40.62
N LEU A 398 -12.86 35.40 40.00
CA LEU A 398 -13.23 34.11 40.64
C LEU A 398 -12.02 33.22 40.82
N LEU A 399 -11.13 33.16 39.84
CA LEU A 399 -9.90 32.35 39.93
C LEU A 399 -8.92 32.90 40.93
N LYS A 400 -8.82 34.22 41.06
CA LYS A 400 -8.04 34.89 42.13
C LYS A 400 -8.53 34.52 43.52
N LYS A 401 -9.87 34.54 43.72
CA LYS A 401 -10.50 34.19 45.00
C LYS A 401 -10.26 32.72 45.37
N LEU A 402 -10.17 31.81 44.38
CA LEU A 402 -9.91 30.37 44.58
C LEU A 402 -8.44 30.01 44.82
N ASN A 403 -7.51 31.00 44.73
CA ASN A 403 -6.08 30.79 44.96
C ASN A 403 -5.42 29.70 44.06
N LEU A 404 -5.91 29.57 42.81
CA LEU A 404 -5.49 28.51 41.87
C LEU A 404 -4.43 28.95 40.85
N SER A 405 -4.03 30.23 40.89
CA SER A 405 -3.15 30.84 39.87
C SER A 405 -1.82 30.06 39.64
N SER A 406 -1.14 29.65 40.72
CA SER A 406 0.12 28.91 40.62
C SER A 406 0.00 27.52 39.99
N LYS A 407 -1.19 26.93 40.05
CA LYS A 407 -1.47 25.60 39.46
C LYS A 407 -1.80 25.72 37.98
N ILE A 408 -2.35 26.83 37.52
CA ILE A 408 -2.67 27.10 36.11
C ILE A 408 -1.40 27.07 35.25
N ASP A 409 -0.28 27.58 35.76
CA ASP A 409 1.01 27.56 35.04
C ASP A 409 1.47 26.15 34.62
N LYS A 410 1.17 25.15 35.43
CA LYS A 410 1.55 23.76 35.15
C LYS A 410 0.77 23.18 33.95
N ILE A 411 -0.44 23.65 33.68
CA ILE A 411 -1.25 23.17 32.56
C ILE A 411 -0.62 23.55 31.23
N PHE A 412 -0.05 24.75 31.14
CA PHE A 412 0.63 25.24 29.94
C PHE A 412 2.03 24.65 29.73
N SER A 413 2.55 23.84 30.67
CA SER A 413 3.89 23.27 30.58
C SER A 413 4.02 22.05 29.66
N ASN A 414 2.91 21.44 29.24
CA ASN A 414 2.84 20.22 28.41
C ASN A 414 3.51 18.94 29.03
N ASN A 415 3.87 18.95 30.29
CA ASN A 415 4.53 17.81 30.94
C ASN A 415 3.68 16.52 30.94
N ASP A 416 2.36 16.65 31.14
CA ASP A 416 1.44 15.52 31.10
C ASP A 416 1.23 14.98 29.69
N LEU A 417 1.25 15.83 28.67
CA LEU A 417 1.21 15.41 27.27
C LEU A 417 2.43 14.52 26.96
N SER A 418 3.62 14.91 27.37
CA SER A 418 4.85 14.15 27.14
C SER A 418 4.76 12.73 27.71
N LYS A 419 4.21 12.56 28.94
CA LYS A 419 4.00 11.24 29.55
C LYS A 419 2.98 10.39 28.75
N LYS A 420 1.89 11.00 28.32
CA LYS A 420 0.86 10.32 27.49
C LYS A 420 1.40 9.92 26.14
N VAL A 421 2.20 10.78 25.50
CA VAL A 421 2.88 10.46 24.23
C VAL A 421 3.84 9.28 24.42
N GLU A 422 4.62 9.24 25.52
CA GLU A 422 5.49 8.11 25.85
C GLU A 422 4.71 6.79 25.97
N LEU A 423 3.57 6.82 26.67
CA LEU A 423 2.69 5.65 26.83
C LEU A 423 2.19 5.14 25.47
N ILE A 424 1.74 6.05 24.60
CA ILE A 424 1.22 5.71 23.26
C ILE A 424 2.33 5.09 22.40
N PHE A 425 3.54 5.68 22.43
CA PHE A 425 4.69 5.13 21.72
C PHE A 425 5.07 3.73 22.21
N LYS A 426 5.11 3.50 23.53
CA LYS A 426 5.35 2.17 24.09
C LYS A 426 4.32 1.14 23.62
N ARG A 427 3.05 1.50 23.59
CA ARG A 427 1.96 0.61 23.13
C ARG A 427 2.04 0.27 21.63
N SER A 428 2.58 1.17 20.81
CA SER A 428 2.66 1.00 19.36
C SER A 428 3.92 0.25 18.91
N VAL A 429 5.04 0.46 19.59
CA VAL A 429 6.37 0.04 19.10
C VAL A 429 6.87 -1.25 19.81
N ASN A 430 6.28 -1.60 20.93
CA ASN A 430 6.50 -2.88 21.60
C ASN A 430 5.47 -3.89 21.09
#